data_10120f864c5a90c2537966de06bcaed1
#
_entry.id   10120f864c5a90c2537966de06bcaed1
#
_cell.length_a   1.000
_cell.length_b   1.000
_cell.length_c   1.000
_cell.angle_alpha   90.00
_cell.angle_beta   90.00
_cell.angle_gamma   90.00
#
_symmetry.space_group_name_H-M   'P 1'
#
loop_
_entity.id
_entity.type
_entity.pdbx_description
1 polymer ?
#
loop_
_entity_poly.entity_id
_entity_poly.type
_entity_poly.pdbx_seq_one_letter_code
_entity_poly.pdbx_strand_id
1 'polypeptide(L)'
;RLIATLLLLTLGLNAQTITIAPAPVDRAALVVEFDLAEDTTRLTIATKADGTSLPVQVDDDGKAYIPIGFLRAGESLTLSLQLRAVAAGGESVRIRPGADGMVLSAAGAEVLNFRTDKTKKPRADIKDEILRAGYLHPVRSPSGAIVTGDYPSNHAHHHGIWTPFTKAVFQGRTTDFWNMQSKKGEEQLRAIGRTWAGEVHGGFDAELRMTDLSGPAPIDALIDRWSVRAYAVPGAPKP
;
A
#
# COMPACT_ATOMS: atom_id res chain seq x y z
N ARG A 1 -2.83 -9.38 -6.46
CA ARG A 1 -3.40 -10.00 -5.25
C ARG A 1 -3.86 -11.41 -5.60
N LEU A 2 -3.13 -12.44 -5.21
CA LEU A 2 -3.70 -13.79 -5.13
C LEU A 2 -4.34 -13.91 -3.74
N ILE A 3 -5.65 -13.71 -3.68
CA ILE A 3 -6.45 -14.06 -2.51
C ILE A 3 -6.67 -15.57 -2.60
N ALA A 4 -5.96 -16.34 -1.80
CA ALA A 4 -6.23 -17.79 -1.70
C ALA A 4 -7.41 -17.97 -0.75
N THR A 5 -8.60 -18.15 -1.32
CA THR A 5 -9.81 -18.44 -0.56
C THR A 5 -10.05 -19.95 -0.55
N LEU A 6 -9.72 -20.60 0.53
CA LEU A 6 -10.55 -21.65 1.16
C LEU A 6 -10.07 -21.82 2.61
N LEU A 7 -10.84 -21.26 3.51
CA LEU A 7 -10.58 -21.32 4.95
C LEU A 7 -11.48 -22.42 5.54
N LEU A 8 -10.90 -23.49 6.05
CA LEU A 8 -11.58 -24.40 6.98
C LEU A 8 -11.20 -23.97 8.39
N LEU A 9 -12.11 -23.32 9.10
CA LEU A 9 -11.96 -22.97 10.51
C LEU A 9 -12.46 -24.13 11.35
N THR A 10 -11.58 -24.82 12.08
CA THR A 10 -11.98 -25.80 13.10
C THR A 10 -11.79 -25.18 14.48
N LEU A 11 -12.91 -25.02 15.20
CA LEU A 11 -12.94 -24.51 16.57
C LEU A 11 -12.66 -25.63 17.58
N GLY A 12 -11.47 -25.64 18.14
CA GLY A 12 -11.13 -26.38 19.37
C GLY A 12 -10.79 -25.36 20.46
N LEU A 13 -11.12 -25.67 21.69
CA LEU A 13 -11.12 -24.75 22.84
C LEU A 13 -9.78 -24.07 23.19
N ASN A 14 -8.65 -24.30 22.47
CA ASN A 14 -7.36 -23.67 22.76
C ASN A 14 -6.41 -23.49 21.57
N ALA A 15 -6.75 -23.88 20.35
CA ALA A 15 -5.90 -23.61 19.17
C ALA A 15 -6.77 -23.47 17.91
N GLN A 16 -6.77 -22.28 17.32
CA GLN A 16 -7.34 -22.11 15.98
C GLN A 16 -6.30 -22.58 14.97
N THR A 17 -6.73 -23.23 13.89
CA THR A 17 -5.86 -23.62 12.79
C THR A 17 -6.34 -23.00 11.50
N ILE A 18 -5.38 -22.55 10.68
CA ILE A 18 -5.62 -22.08 9.32
C ILE A 18 -4.91 -23.03 8.38
N THR A 19 -5.62 -23.50 7.36
CA THR A 19 -5.02 -24.27 6.27
C THR A 19 -5.06 -23.50 4.97
N ILE A 20 -3.89 -23.24 4.41
CA ILE A 20 -3.71 -22.63 3.09
C ILE A 20 -3.74 -23.77 2.09
N ALA A 21 -4.75 -23.78 1.23
CA ALA A 21 -4.92 -24.80 0.20
C ALA A 21 -3.78 -24.78 -0.84
N PRO A 22 -3.45 -25.93 -1.45
CA PRO A 22 -2.50 -25.98 -2.54
C PRO A 22 -2.98 -25.15 -3.74
N ALA A 23 -2.02 -24.62 -4.50
CA ALA A 23 -2.29 -23.91 -5.75
C ALA A 23 -1.49 -24.52 -6.91
N PRO A 24 -1.91 -24.35 -8.17
CA PRO A 24 -1.22 -24.93 -9.31
C PRO A 24 0.10 -24.21 -9.66
N VAL A 25 0.43 -23.11 -8.98
CA VAL A 25 1.63 -22.29 -9.22
C VAL A 25 2.35 -21.98 -7.91
N ASP A 26 3.64 -21.72 -8.00
CA ASP A 26 4.43 -21.19 -6.91
C ASP A 26 3.90 -19.81 -6.47
N ARG A 27 3.85 -19.56 -5.17
CA ARG A 27 3.42 -18.30 -4.58
C ARG A 27 4.58 -17.68 -3.83
N ALA A 28 5.14 -16.60 -4.37
CA ALA A 28 6.18 -15.82 -3.74
C ALA A 28 5.59 -14.58 -3.04
N ALA A 29 6.26 -14.10 -2.01
CA ALA A 29 5.83 -12.95 -1.20
C ALA A 29 4.37 -13.07 -0.73
N LEU A 30 3.97 -14.30 -0.35
CA LEU A 30 2.61 -14.62 0.06
C LEU A 30 2.31 -14.03 1.43
N VAL A 31 1.23 -13.25 1.52
CA VAL A 31 0.59 -12.84 2.77
C VAL A 31 -0.82 -13.39 2.76
N VAL A 32 -1.20 -14.04 3.85
CA VAL A 32 -2.55 -14.57 4.04
C VAL A 32 -3.36 -13.56 4.84
N GLU A 33 -4.53 -13.21 4.33
CA GLU A 33 -5.53 -12.36 4.97
C GLU A 33 -6.76 -13.23 5.30
N PHE A 34 -7.30 -13.08 6.50
CA PHE A 34 -8.51 -13.80 6.95
C PHE A 34 -9.24 -13.01 8.01
N ASP A 35 -10.55 -13.26 8.10
CA ASP A 35 -11.36 -12.68 9.16
C ASP A 35 -11.20 -13.51 10.44
N LEU A 36 -10.97 -12.84 11.57
CA LEU A 36 -10.98 -13.49 12.87
C LEU A 36 -12.42 -13.74 13.31
N ALA A 37 -12.66 -14.92 13.91
CA ALA A 37 -13.88 -15.13 14.67
C ALA A 37 -13.92 -14.18 15.88
N GLU A 38 -15.11 -13.77 16.30
CA GLU A 38 -15.31 -12.83 17.39
C GLU A 38 -14.41 -13.13 18.59
N ASP A 39 -13.83 -12.09 19.19
CA ASP A 39 -13.03 -12.07 20.41
C ASP A 39 -11.55 -12.53 20.32
N THR A 40 -10.95 -12.56 19.14
CA THR A 40 -9.54 -12.98 18.95
C THR A 40 -8.55 -11.84 18.67
N THR A 41 -8.82 -10.64 19.13
CA THR A 41 -7.96 -9.44 18.93
C THR A 41 -6.54 -9.57 19.53
N ARG A 42 -6.22 -10.69 20.17
CA ARG A 42 -4.94 -10.97 20.85
C ARG A 42 -4.07 -12.04 20.15
N LEU A 43 -4.41 -12.46 18.92
CA LEU A 43 -3.58 -13.41 18.19
C LEU A 43 -2.29 -12.76 17.71
N THR A 44 -1.16 -13.21 18.20
CA THR A 44 0.13 -12.59 17.90
C THR A 44 1.10 -13.50 17.16
N ILE A 45 0.85 -14.83 17.14
CA ILE A 45 1.76 -15.81 16.53
C ILE A 45 0.99 -16.90 15.81
N ALA A 46 1.44 -17.22 14.60
CA ALA A 46 1.09 -18.42 13.86
C ALA A 46 2.31 -19.36 13.82
N THR A 47 2.12 -20.64 14.14
CA THR A 47 3.21 -21.61 14.20
C THR A 47 3.01 -22.68 13.13
N LYS A 48 4.05 -22.96 12.34
CA LYS A 48 4.13 -24.07 11.39
C LYS A 48 4.37 -25.40 12.12
N ALA A 49 4.15 -26.52 11.43
CA ALA A 49 4.39 -27.86 11.97
C ALA A 49 5.85 -28.10 12.39
N ASP A 50 6.81 -27.42 11.76
CA ASP A 50 8.23 -27.48 12.10
C ASP A 50 8.63 -26.59 13.30
N GLY A 51 7.66 -25.95 13.95
CA GLY A 51 7.88 -25.05 15.08
C GLY A 51 8.25 -23.61 14.70
N THR A 52 8.38 -23.29 13.41
CA THR A 52 8.64 -21.92 12.95
C THR A 52 7.46 -21.02 13.29
N SER A 53 7.73 -19.93 13.99
CA SER A 53 6.74 -18.92 14.35
C SER A 53 6.73 -17.76 13.34
N LEU A 54 5.53 -17.35 12.96
CA LEU A 54 5.27 -16.20 12.07
C LEU A 54 4.44 -15.15 12.82
N PRO A 55 4.71 -13.87 12.63
CA PRO A 55 3.91 -12.81 13.23
C PRO A 55 2.48 -12.81 12.67
N VAL A 56 1.53 -12.42 13.50
CA VAL A 56 0.14 -12.14 13.11
C VAL A 56 -0.14 -10.68 13.44
N GLN A 57 -0.50 -9.91 12.45
CA GLN A 57 -1.01 -8.55 12.64
C GLN A 57 -2.51 -8.54 12.47
N VAL A 58 -3.22 -7.93 13.41
CA VAL A 58 -4.67 -7.76 13.36
C VAL A 58 -4.98 -6.29 13.20
N ASP A 59 -5.78 -5.97 12.20
CA ASP A 59 -6.26 -4.60 11.95
C ASP A 59 -7.53 -4.29 12.76
N ASP A 60 -7.84 -3.02 12.88
CA ASP A 60 -9.01 -2.53 13.65
C ASP A 60 -10.36 -3.06 13.10
N ASP A 61 -10.39 -3.52 11.85
CA ASP A 61 -11.56 -4.12 11.20
C ASP A 61 -11.69 -5.64 11.48
N GLY A 62 -10.81 -6.21 12.32
CA GLY A 62 -10.82 -7.62 12.68
C GLY A 62 -10.14 -8.54 11.67
N LYS A 63 -9.51 -8.01 10.64
CA LYS A 63 -8.72 -8.80 9.68
C LYS A 63 -7.34 -9.11 10.21
N ALA A 64 -6.93 -10.36 10.08
CA ALA A 64 -5.60 -10.84 10.45
C ALA A 64 -4.74 -11.11 9.23
N TYR A 65 -3.45 -10.83 9.35
CA TYR A 65 -2.45 -10.95 8.29
C TYR A 65 -1.25 -11.76 8.77
N ILE A 66 -0.85 -12.76 7.96
CA ILE A 66 0.32 -13.61 8.24
C ILE A 66 1.25 -13.60 7.03
N PRO A 67 2.53 -13.21 7.17
CA PRO A 67 3.50 -13.23 6.09
C PRO A 67 4.12 -14.62 5.95
N ILE A 68 3.69 -15.39 4.96
CA ILE A 68 4.16 -16.76 4.71
C ILE A 68 5.52 -16.80 4.01
N GLY A 69 5.74 -15.87 3.08
CA GLY A 69 6.91 -15.83 2.23
C GLY A 69 6.74 -16.62 0.94
N PHE A 70 7.20 -17.87 0.90
CA PHE A 70 7.14 -18.73 -0.28
C PHE A 70 6.38 -20.01 -0.01
N LEU A 71 5.54 -20.43 -0.95
CA LEU A 71 4.84 -21.71 -0.94
C LEU A 71 4.81 -22.29 -2.38
N ARG A 72 5.31 -23.53 -2.54
CA ARG A 72 5.42 -24.18 -3.83
C ARG A 72 4.06 -24.57 -4.41
N ALA A 73 4.03 -24.77 -5.72
CA ALA A 73 2.90 -25.38 -6.41
C ALA A 73 2.58 -26.76 -5.79
N GLY A 74 1.31 -27.04 -5.56
CA GLY A 74 0.83 -28.29 -4.97
C GLY A 74 1.03 -28.41 -3.46
N GLU A 75 1.76 -27.50 -2.80
CA GLU A 75 1.93 -27.52 -1.34
C GLU A 75 0.73 -26.87 -0.62
N SER A 76 0.31 -27.51 0.48
CA SER A 76 -0.57 -26.93 1.49
C SER A 76 0.23 -26.55 2.73
N LEU A 77 -0.25 -25.57 3.48
CA LEU A 77 0.38 -25.15 4.74
C LEU A 77 -0.69 -25.01 5.82
N THR A 78 -0.52 -25.75 6.92
CA THR A 78 -1.35 -25.59 8.12
C THR A 78 -0.59 -24.82 9.20
N LEU A 79 -1.24 -23.82 9.77
CA LEU A 79 -0.73 -22.97 10.83
C LEU A 79 -1.59 -23.12 12.08
N SER A 80 -0.98 -23.27 13.23
CA SER A 80 -1.65 -23.18 14.53
C SER A 80 -1.57 -21.74 15.03
N LEU A 81 -2.71 -21.14 15.33
CA LEU A 81 -2.80 -19.78 15.87
C LEU A 81 -2.78 -19.85 17.40
N GLN A 82 -1.94 -19.04 18.01
CA GLN A 82 -1.79 -18.98 19.46
C GLN A 82 -2.00 -17.57 19.98
N LEU A 83 -2.74 -17.47 21.08
CA LEU A 83 -2.81 -16.24 21.87
C LEU A 83 -1.50 -16.07 22.63
N ARG A 84 -0.81 -14.99 22.44
CA ARG A 84 0.38 -14.63 23.20
C ARG A 84 0.20 -13.26 23.84
N ALA A 85 0.74 -13.08 25.06
CA ALA A 85 0.88 -11.75 25.62
C ALA A 85 1.72 -10.90 24.64
N VAL A 86 1.20 -9.76 24.22
CA VAL A 86 1.86 -8.85 23.29
C VAL A 86 3.19 -8.41 23.89
N ALA A 87 4.28 -9.07 23.50
CA ALA A 87 5.55 -8.34 23.49
C ALA A 87 5.37 -7.31 22.38
N ALA A 88 5.69 -6.05 22.64
CA ALA A 88 5.64 -5.01 21.63
C ALA A 88 6.44 -5.51 20.41
N GLY A 89 5.72 -6.00 19.40
CA GLY A 89 6.32 -6.48 18.16
C GLY A 89 7.03 -5.31 17.49
N GLY A 90 8.23 -5.54 16.98
CA GLY A 90 8.95 -4.50 16.28
C GLY A 90 8.16 -4.09 15.03
N GLU A 91 8.03 -2.81 14.76
CA GLU A 91 7.46 -2.31 13.51
C GLU A 91 8.39 -2.67 12.36
N SER A 92 8.07 -3.73 11.62
CA SER A 92 8.79 -4.13 10.41
C SER A 92 8.42 -3.26 9.21
N VAL A 93 7.23 -2.67 9.23
CA VAL A 93 6.79 -1.67 8.26
C VAL A 93 6.56 -0.35 8.99
N ARG A 94 7.18 0.72 8.48
CA ARG A 94 7.17 2.04 9.11
C ARG A 94 6.88 3.13 8.10
N ILE A 95 6.21 4.18 8.58
CA ILE A 95 6.06 5.44 7.86
C ILE A 95 6.82 6.51 8.64
N ARG A 96 7.56 7.33 7.92
CA ARG A 96 8.27 8.48 8.49
C ARG A 96 8.17 9.70 7.57
N PRO A 97 8.28 10.91 8.09
CA PRO A 97 8.48 12.09 7.26
C PRO A 97 9.73 11.94 6.39
N GLY A 98 9.64 12.38 5.16
CA GLY A 98 10.75 12.52 4.21
C GLY A 98 10.96 13.98 3.84
N ALA A 99 11.95 14.26 2.97
CA ALA A 99 12.29 15.62 2.57
C ALA A 99 11.15 16.35 1.80
N ASP A 100 10.31 15.58 1.12
CA ASP A 100 9.28 16.08 0.20
C ASP A 100 7.97 15.28 0.29
N GLY A 101 7.80 14.52 1.36
CA GLY A 101 6.62 13.70 1.57
C GLY A 101 6.75 12.69 2.69
N MET A 102 6.16 11.51 2.51
CA MET A 102 6.20 10.41 3.46
C MET A 102 6.95 9.21 2.87
N VAL A 103 7.87 8.65 3.63
CA VAL A 103 8.63 7.45 3.24
C VAL A 103 8.04 6.23 3.93
N LEU A 104 7.65 5.25 3.15
CA LEU A 104 7.21 3.93 3.61
C LEU A 104 8.36 2.95 3.45
N SER A 105 8.74 2.30 4.56
CA SER A 105 9.83 1.31 4.62
C SER A 105 9.28 -0.03 5.09
N ALA A 106 9.81 -1.13 4.55
CA ALA A 106 9.50 -2.48 4.97
C ALA A 106 10.79 -3.29 5.14
N ALA A 107 10.89 -4.08 6.21
CA ALA A 107 12.06 -4.90 6.55
C ALA A 107 13.38 -4.10 6.55
N GLY A 108 13.32 -2.83 6.96
CA GLY A 108 14.48 -1.93 7.05
C GLY A 108 14.86 -1.22 5.75
N ALA A 109 14.19 -1.51 4.62
CA ALA A 109 14.45 -0.88 3.33
C ALA A 109 13.32 0.08 2.94
N GLU A 110 13.66 1.18 2.25
CA GLU A 110 12.66 2.07 1.66
C GLU A 110 11.94 1.37 0.50
N VAL A 111 10.61 1.38 0.53
CA VAL A 111 9.75 0.81 -0.51
C VAL A 111 9.25 1.88 -1.45
N LEU A 112 8.77 2.98 -0.89
CA LEU A 112 8.25 4.10 -1.67
C LEU A 112 8.27 5.42 -0.89
N ASN A 113 8.20 6.51 -1.64
CA ASN A 113 7.88 7.83 -1.11
C ASN A 113 6.56 8.32 -1.71
N PHE A 114 5.66 8.79 -0.86
CA PHE A 114 4.45 9.51 -1.26
C PHE A 114 4.73 11.01 -1.20
N ARG A 115 4.77 11.63 -2.37
CA ARG A 115 5.09 13.06 -2.54
C ARG A 115 3.92 13.90 -2.06
N THR A 116 4.15 14.70 -1.03
CA THR A 116 3.09 15.54 -0.42
C THR A 116 3.35 17.03 -0.58
N ASP A 117 4.57 17.42 -0.94
CA ASP A 117 4.98 18.81 -1.09
C ASP A 117 5.21 19.18 -2.57
N LYS A 118 4.23 19.87 -3.17
CA LYS A 118 4.31 20.36 -4.55
C LYS A 118 5.28 21.54 -4.74
N THR A 119 5.80 22.14 -3.65
CA THR A 119 6.73 23.27 -3.76
C THR A 119 8.16 22.83 -4.03
N LYS A 120 8.47 21.56 -3.84
CA LYS A 120 9.80 20.99 -4.05
C LYS A 120 10.01 20.63 -5.52
N LYS A 121 10.69 21.50 -6.24
CA LYS A 121 11.10 21.23 -7.62
C LYS A 121 12.18 20.15 -7.66
N PRO A 122 11.98 19.04 -8.40
CA PRO A 122 13.03 18.02 -8.56
C PRO A 122 14.20 18.51 -9.43
N ARG A 123 13.96 19.47 -10.31
CA ARG A 123 14.96 20.15 -11.17
C ARG A 123 14.56 21.60 -11.42
N ALA A 124 15.54 22.46 -11.67
CA ALA A 124 15.32 23.90 -11.89
C ALA A 124 14.52 24.23 -13.17
N ASP A 125 14.56 23.35 -14.18
CA ASP A 125 13.85 23.51 -15.45
C ASP A 125 12.36 23.21 -15.38
N ILE A 126 11.88 22.63 -14.27
CA ILE A 126 10.46 22.30 -14.11
C ILE A 126 9.66 23.57 -13.86
N LYS A 127 8.61 23.76 -14.69
CA LYS A 127 7.69 24.88 -14.58
C LYS A 127 6.74 24.70 -13.40
N ASP A 128 6.40 25.79 -12.71
CA ASP A 128 5.52 25.76 -11.55
C ASP A 128 4.14 25.20 -11.85
N GLU A 129 3.63 25.46 -13.04
CA GLU A 129 2.30 25.04 -13.50
C GLU A 129 2.12 23.53 -13.64
N ILE A 130 3.21 22.76 -13.65
CA ILE A 130 3.16 21.28 -13.69
C ILE A 130 3.60 20.62 -12.38
N LEU A 131 3.90 21.43 -11.35
CA LEU A 131 4.23 20.88 -10.04
C LEU A 131 3.03 20.22 -9.39
N ARG A 132 3.25 19.03 -8.85
CA ARG A 132 2.19 18.18 -8.30
C ARG A 132 2.60 17.57 -6.96
N ALA A 133 1.60 17.27 -6.16
CA ALA A 133 1.67 16.41 -4.98
C ALA A 133 0.62 15.31 -5.09
N GLY A 134 0.67 14.31 -4.23
CA GLY A 134 -0.31 13.22 -4.22
C GLY A 134 0.04 12.09 -5.21
N TYR A 135 1.31 11.72 -5.32
CA TYR A 135 1.76 10.59 -6.15
C TYR A 135 2.91 9.81 -5.50
N LEU A 136 3.17 8.59 -5.96
CA LEU A 136 4.22 7.73 -5.43
C LEU A 136 5.47 7.81 -6.31
N HIS A 137 6.57 8.33 -5.76
CA HIS A 137 7.90 8.30 -6.38
C HIS A 137 8.99 8.70 -5.36
N PRO A 138 10.11 7.97 -5.31
CA PRO A 138 10.37 6.71 -6.00
C PRO A 138 9.55 5.55 -5.44
N VAL A 139 9.26 4.57 -6.29
CA VAL A 139 8.85 3.22 -5.88
C VAL A 139 9.99 2.28 -6.20
N ARG A 140 10.31 1.38 -5.28
CA ARG A 140 11.45 0.47 -5.40
C ARG A 140 10.99 -0.98 -5.55
N SER A 141 11.71 -1.71 -6.38
CA SER A 141 11.60 -3.16 -6.45
C SER A 141 12.15 -3.81 -5.17
N PRO A 142 11.91 -5.11 -4.94
CA PRO A 142 12.53 -5.85 -3.83
C PRO A 142 14.06 -5.86 -3.87
N SER A 143 14.70 -5.60 -5.02
CA SER A 143 16.15 -5.44 -5.15
C SER A 143 16.65 -4.01 -4.89
N GLY A 144 15.76 -3.08 -4.53
CA GLY A 144 16.08 -1.67 -4.27
C GLY A 144 16.11 -0.77 -5.51
N ALA A 145 15.99 -1.34 -6.72
CA ALA A 145 15.99 -0.55 -7.93
C ALA A 145 14.73 0.32 -8.02
N ILE A 146 14.88 1.58 -8.41
CA ILE A 146 13.75 2.48 -8.65
C ILE A 146 13.04 2.04 -9.94
N VAL A 147 11.74 1.76 -9.83
CA VAL A 147 10.90 1.25 -10.93
C VAL A 147 9.90 2.29 -11.45
N THR A 148 9.95 3.51 -10.96
CA THR A 148 9.14 4.64 -11.43
C THR A 148 10.02 5.78 -11.92
N GLY A 149 9.51 6.57 -12.87
CA GLY A 149 10.13 7.84 -13.31
C GLY A 149 9.36 9.03 -12.76
N ASP A 150 10.00 10.20 -12.71
CA ASP A 150 9.38 11.44 -12.29
C ASP A 150 9.91 12.61 -13.11
N TYR A 151 9.03 13.43 -13.65
CA TYR A 151 9.36 14.57 -14.51
C TYR A 151 10.38 14.21 -15.61
N PRO A 152 10.17 13.16 -16.44
CA PRO A 152 11.13 12.82 -17.49
C PRO A 152 11.29 14.00 -18.49
N SER A 153 12.48 14.15 -19.06
CA SER A 153 12.83 15.32 -19.88
C SER A 153 11.93 15.53 -21.10
N ASN A 154 11.40 14.45 -21.65
CA ASN A 154 10.51 14.49 -22.83
C ASN A 154 9.02 14.58 -22.46
N HIS A 155 8.64 14.37 -21.18
CA HIS A 155 7.26 14.41 -20.70
C HIS A 155 7.22 14.91 -19.25
N ALA A 156 7.66 16.14 -19.02
CA ALA A 156 7.84 16.72 -17.69
C ALA A 156 6.55 16.83 -16.83
N HIS A 157 5.39 16.48 -17.36
CA HIS A 157 4.12 16.39 -16.66
C HIS A 157 3.75 14.94 -16.25
N HIS A 158 4.68 13.98 -16.42
CA HIS A 158 4.49 12.60 -15.96
C HIS A 158 5.14 12.39 -14.59
N HIS A 159 4.47 11.61 -13.75
CA HIS A 159 4.88 11.31 -12.39
C HIS A 159 4.83 9.81 -12.13
N GLY A 160 5.45 9.34 -11.08
CA GLY A 160 5.57 7.94 -10.72
C GLY A 160 4.27 7.12 -10.84
N ILE A 161 3.56 6.87 -9.74
CA ILE A 161 2.21 6.27 -9.76
C ILE A 161 1.22 7.36 -9.34
N TRP A 162 0.23 7.61 -10.18
CA TRP A 162 -0.78 8.66 -10.04
C TRP A 162 -2.02 8.33 -10.89
N THR A 163 -3.15 8.99 -10.69
CA THR A 163 -4.45 8.57 -11.25
C THR A 163 -5.26 9.66 -11.97
N PRO A 164 -4.70 10.74 -12.51
CA PRO A 164 -5.50 11.77 -13.15
C PRO A 164 -6.04 11.32 -14.52
N PHE A 165 -7.11 11.97 -14.95
CA PHE A 165 -7.78 11.71 -16.22
C PHE A 165 -7.60 12.88 -17.18
N THR A 166 -7.41 12.54 -18.46
CA THR A 166 -7.47 13.53 -19.56
C THR A 166 -8.79 13.43 -20.31
N LYS A 167 -9.25 14.53 -20.89
CA LYS A 167 -10.51 14.60 -21.66
C LYS A 167 -11.73 14.09 -20.89
N ALA A 168 -11.77 14.31 -19.58
CA ALA A 168 -12.92 13.95 -18.76
C ALA A 168 -14.09 14.90 -19.07
N VAL A 169 -15.31 14.39 -19.09
CA VAL A 169 -16.52 15.20 -19.26
C VAL A 169 -17.20 15.36 -17.89
N PHE A 170 -17.29 16.60 -17.44
CA PHE A 170 -17.95 16.94 -16.19
C PHE A 170 -18.93 18.12 -16.42
N GLN A 171 -20.18 17.93 -16.04
CA GLN A 171 -21.27 18.91 -16.26
C GLN A 171 -21.32 19.45 -17.70
N GLY A 172 -21.14 18.58 -18.69
CA GLY A 172 -21.18 18.93 -20.12
C GLY A 172 -19.94 19.66 -20.64
N ARG A 173 -18.92 19.89 -19.83
CA ARG A 173 -17.64 20.51 -20.22
C ARG A 173 -16.53 19.47 -20.27
N THR A 174 -15.55 19.67 -21.18
CA THR A 174 -14.34 18.86 -21.21
C THR A 174 -13.29 19.47 -20.30
N THR A 175 -12.91 18.74 -19.28
CA THR A 175 -11.84 19.10 -18.34
C THR A 175 -10.64 18.16 -18.49
N ASP A 176 -9.48 18.54 -17.94
CA ASP A 176 -8.23 17.79 -18.06
C ASP A 176 -7.47 17.88 -16.73
N PHE A 177 -7.53 16.81 -15.94
CA PHE A 177 -6.85 16.72 -14.65
C PHE A 177 -5.40 16.25 -14.80
N TRP A 178 -5.04 15.72 -15.97
CA TRP A 178 -3.71 15.23 -16.30
C TRP A 178 -2.77 16.37 -16.69
N ASN A 179 -3.18 17.17 -17.70
CA ASN A 179 -2.38 18.24 -18.26
C ASN A 179 -2.69 19.57 -17.56
N MET A 180 -2.19 19.77 -16.33
CA MET A 180 -2.46 20.95 -15.51
C MET A 180 -2.07 22.26 -16.19
N GLN A 181 -1.06 22.23 -17.08
CA GLN A 181 -0.67 23.38 -17.90
C GLN A 181 -1.80 23.88 -18.84
N SER A 182 -2.80 23.04 -19.13
CA SER A 182 -3.99 23.44 -19.89
C SER A 182 -4.92 24.38 -19.11
N LYS A 183 -4.76 24.44 -17.79
CA LYS A 183 -5.61 25.20 -16.84
C LYS A 183 -7.10 24.84 -16.92
N LYS A 184 -7.44 23.64 -17.42
CA LYS A 184 -8.82 23.14 -17.49
C LYS A 184 -9.21 22.28 -16.30
N GLY A 185 -8.24 21.79 -15.55
CA GLY A 185 -8.44 21.01 -14.37
C GLY A 185 -7.12 20.81 -13.61
N GLU A 186 -7.23 20.39 -12.39
CA GLU A 186 -6.08 20.03 -11.55
C GLU A 186 -6.44 18.86 -10.65
N GLU A 187 -5.41 18.12 -10.23
CA GLU A 187 -5.50 17.17 -9.16
C GLU A 187 -4.54 17.60 -8.05
N GLN A 188 -5.01 17.62 -6.82
CA GLN A 188 -4.23 18.02 -5.67
C GLN A 188 -4.43 17.07 -4.48
N LEU A 189 -3.37 16.85 -3.71
CA LEU A 189 -3.48 16.23 -2.40
C LEU A 189 -4.31 17.13 -1.48
N ARG A 190 -5.40 16.58 -0.95
CA ARG A 190 -6.30 17.25 -0.02
C ARG A 190 -5.95 16.96 1.43
N ALA A 191 -5.77 15.66 1.74
CA ALA A 191 -5.50 15.22 3.09
C ALA A 191 -4.73 13.90 3.11
N ILE A 192 -3.92 13.72 4.15
CA ILE A 192 -3.46 12.43 4.60
C ILE A 192 -4.44 11.98 5.69
N GLY A 193 -5.00 10.79 5.51
CA GLY A 193 -5.89 10.18 6.48
C GLY A 193 -5.12 9.38 7.52
N ARG A 194 -5.58 8.14 7.78
CA ARG A 194 -4.92 7.23 8.70
C ARG A 194 -3.51 6.88 8.19
N THR A 195 -2.55 6.83 9.10
CA THR A 195 -1.25 6.19 8.90
C THR A 195 -1.10 5.08 9.92
N TRP A 196 -0.51 3.96 9.53
CA TRP A 196 -0.25 2.86 10.46
C TRP A 196 1.07 2.18 10.15
N ALA A 197 1.68 1.65 11.19
CA ALA A 197 2.88 0.83 11.15
C ALA A 197 2.58 -0.52 11.79
N GLY A 198 3.37 -1.55 11.47
CA GLY A 198 3.16 -2.84 12.07
C GLY A 198 4.23 -3.86 11.71
N GLU A 199 4.07 -5.06 12.29
CA GLU A 199 5.04 -6.13 12.10
C GLU A 199 4.89 -6.81 10.73
N VAL A 200 3.67 -6.88 10.20
CA VAL A 200 3.37 -7.53 8.91
C VAL A 200 3.16 -6.51 7.80
N HIS A 201 2.41 -5.45 8.09
CA HIS A 201 2.16 -4.38 7.12
C HIS A 201 2.01 -3.02 7.79
N GLY A 202 2.21 -2.01 7.00
CA GLY A 202 1.95 -0.62 7.32
C GLY A 202 1.54 0.15 6.07
N GLY A 203 1.01 1.35 6.27
CA GLY A 203 0.50 2.09 5.13
C GLY A 203 -0.11 3.42 5.51
N PHE A 204 -0.79 4.02 4.56
CA PHE A 204 -1.52 5.28 4.75
C PHE A 204 -2.74 5.34 3.85
N ASP A 205 -3.71 6.14 4.26
CA ASP A 205 -4.81 6.59 3.43
C ASP A 205 -4.57 8.04 3.02
N ALA A 206 -4.92 8.39 1.79
CA ALA A 206 -4.84 9.75 1.28
C ALA A 206 -6.10 10.09 0.48
N GLU A 207 -6.44 11.36 0.47
CA GLU A 207 -7.52 11.90 -0.32
C GLU A 207 -6.97 12.95 -1.29
N LEU A 208 -7.21 12.73 -2.58
CA LEU A 208 -6.88 13.64 -3.65
C LEU A 208 -8.18 14.25 -4.19
N ARG A 209 -8.10 15.49 -4.64
CA ARG A 209 -9.21 16.23 -5.20
C ARG A 209 -8.90 16.60 -6.64
N MET A 210 -9.81 16.24 -7.54
CA MET A 210 -9.81 16.71 -8.92
C MET A 210 -10.79 17.87 -9.06
N THR A 211 -10.29 19.04 -9.43
CA THR A 211 -11.07 20.27 -9.56
C THR A 211 -11.21 20.63 -11.02
N ASP A 212 -12.45 20.78 -11.50
CA ASP A 212 -12.74 21.34 -12.82
C ASP A 212 -12.52 22.84 -12.81
N LEU A 213 -11.62 23.32 -13.66
CA LEU A 213 -11.28 24.72 -13.87
C LEU A 213 -11.78 25.24 -15.23
N SER A 214 -12.51 24.43 -16.00
CA SER A 214 -13.00 24.78 -17.33
C SER A 214 -14.26 25.66 -17.32
N GLY A 215 -14.88 25.83 -16.14
CA GLY A 215 -16.07 26.66 -15.93
C GLY A 215 -15.74 28.06 -15.41
N PRO A 216 -16.78 28.86 -15.11
CA PRO A 216 -16.63 30.23 -14.60
C PRO A 216 -16.06 30.28 -13.16
N ALA A 217 -16.14 29.18 -12.42
CA ALA A 217 -15.58 29.01 -11.08
C ALA A 217 -15.07 27.60 -10.91
N PRO A 218 -14.02 27.37 -10.08
CA PRO A 218 -13.56 26.04 -9.75
C PRO A 218 -14.65 25.20 -9.06
N ILE A 219 -14.79 23.93 -9.47
CA ILE A 219 -15.76 22.98 -8.90
C ILE A 219 -15.05 21.65 -8.65
N ASP A 220 -15.21 21.08 -7.47
CA ASP A 220 -14.72 19.74 -7.17
C ASP A 220 -15.51 18.70 -7.99
N ALA A 221 -14.83 18.05 -8.92
CA ALA A 221 -15.43 17.08 -9.83
C ALA A 221 -15.34 15.65 -9.28
N LEU A 222 -14.25 15.32 -8.59
CA LEU A 222 -13.97 13.99 -8.06
C LEU A 222 -13.11 14.06 -6.80
N ILE A 223 -13.41 13.18 -5.87
CA ILE A 223 -12.53 12.84 -4.76
C ILE A 223 -11.98 11.43 -5.00
N ASP A 224 -10.67 11.31 -5.12
CA ASP A 224 -9.97 10.05 -5.25
C ASP A 224 -9.40 9.65 -3.87
N ARG A 225 -9.71 8.44 -3.42
CA ARG A 225 -9.26 7.92 -2.12
C ARG A 225 -8.28 6.78 -2.34
N TRP A 226 -7.08 6.98 -1.84
CA TRP A 226 -6.01 6.01 -1.90
C TRP A 226 -5.84 5.32 -0.56
N SER A 227 -5.67 4.00 -0.59
CA SER A 227 -5.16 3.21 0.51
C SER A 227 -3.90 2.49 0.03
N VAL A 228 -2.76 2.90 0.54
CA VAL A 228 -1.44 2.39 0.16
C VAL A 228 -0.90 1.53 1.29
N ARG A 229 -0.51 0.31 0.98
CA ARG A 229 -0.02 -0.67 1.95
C ARG A 229 1.25 -1.35 1.46
N ALA A 230 2.25 -1.47 2.33
CA ALA A 230 3.42 -2.31 2.12
C ALA A 230 3.43 -3.46 3.13
N TYR A 231 4.09 -4.56 2.77
CA TYR A 231 4.19 -5.75 3.59
C TYR A 231 5.66 -6.11 3.83
N ALA A 232 5.98 -6.51 5.07
CA ALA A 232 7.24 -7.15 5.41
C ALA A 232 7.10 -8.66 5.27
N VAL A 233 7.65 -9.25 4.20
CA VAL A 233 7.49 -10.68 3.90
C VAL A 233 8.83 -11.40 4.08
N PRO A 234 8.90 -12.47 4.89
CA PRO A 234 10.11 -13.28 5.04
C PRO A 234 10.55 -13.88 3.71
N GLY A 235 11.85 -13.90 3.44
CA GLY A 235 12.40 -14.49 2.23
C GLY A 235 12.15 -13.70 0.95
N ALA A 236 11.51 -12.53 1.02
CA ALA A 236 11.53 -11.59 -0.10
C ALA A 236 12.99 -11.18 -0.38
N PRO A 237 13.41 -11.07 -1.66
CA PRO A 237 14.74 -10.59 -1.99
C PRO A 237 14.98 -9.26 -1.28
N LYS A 238 16.06 -9.17 -0.51
CA LYS A 238 16.47 -7.87 0.07
C LYS A 238 17.04 -7.01 -1.04
N PRO A 239 16.81 -5.70 -0.98
CA PRO A 239 17.41 -4.76 -1.92
C PRO A 239 18.95 -4.78 -1.82
#